data_39b9ef1ea2e8cc2a2d3e37288310ca56
#
_entry.id   39b9ef1ea2e8cc2a2d3e37288310ca56
#
_cell.length_a   1.000
_cell.length_b   1.000
_cell.length_c   1.000
_cell.angle_alpha   90.00
_cell.angle_beta   90.00
_cell.angle_gamma   90.00
#
_symmetry.space_group_name_H-M   'P 1'
#
loop_
_entity.id
_entity.type
_entity.pdbx_description
1 polymer ?
#
loop_
_entity_poly.entity_id
_entity_poly.type
_entity_poly.pdbx_seq_one_letter_code
_entity_poly.pdbx_strand_id
1 'polypeptide(L)'
;MRLIPLGTNGYFPSFGRQTMSILVLDGDTALLLDAGTGVGRLIEPRIRELLRPVARLDVVLSHYHLDHLIGLSYLGGVFPGPVRIFGPAPPLSDVPPEEALAVLGPPWFPKRLLDSPSVEVIAVSRKEWDLDRMPVRMRRQAHPGGSVGIRLGDRLAYCVDAAIDPGARNFLAGAEVLLHEVWLTDEEAAREPPERSGHSAAGPVAALAASAGVERLFPVHHHPKRTGPELEGLVRGMRREGITVEIPREGAVLHLGKDSADA
;
A
#
# COMPACT_ATOMS: atom_id res chain seq x y z
N MET A 1 14.45 5.63 -6.98
CA MET A 1 13.46 4.70 -6.38
C MET A 1 12.58 4.12 -7.48
N ARG A 2 12.21 2.84 -7.41
CA ARG A 2 11.29 2.16 -8.35
C ARG A 2 10.09 1.64 -7.56
N LEU A 3 8.91 1.78 -8.12
CA LEU A 3 7.65 1.30 -7.54
C LEU A 3 7.04 0.27 -8.47
N ILE A 4 6.66 -0.88 -7.95
CA ILE A 4 6.04 -1.97 -8.71
C ILE A 4 4.74 -2.36 -8.00
N PRO A 5 3.57 -2.00 -8.54
CA PRO A 5 2.30 -2.51 -8.03
C PRO A 5 2.23 -4.02 -8.25
N LEU A 6 2.09 -4.80 -7.19
CA LEU A 6 1.90 -6.24 -7.24
C LEU A 6 0.43 -6.60 -7.11
N GLY A 7 -0.34 -5.79 -6.41
CA GLY A 7 -1.78 -5.89 -6.22
C GLY A 7 -2.40 -4.54 -5.98
N THR A 8 -3.55 -4.27 -6.58
CA THR A 8 -4.23 -2.97 -6.60
C THR A 8 -5.70 -3.02 -6.20
N ASN A 9 -6.28 -4.22 -6.02
CA ASN A 9 -7.64 -4.39 -5.52
C ASN A 9 -7.70 -4.38 -3.99
N GLY A 10 -8.85 -3.98 -3.46
CA GLY A 10 -9.22 -4.25 -2.08
C GLY A 10 -10.07 -5.53 -1.96
N TYR A 11 -10.17 -6.05 -0.76
CA TYR A 11 -10.99 -7.15 -0.29
C TYR A 11 -10.66 -8.52 -0.92
N PHE A 12 -10.83 -8.72 -2.24
CA PHE A 12 -10.49 -9.98 -2.92
C PHE A 12 -9.98 -9.77 -4.35
N PRO A 13 -9.18 -10.72 -4.89
CA PRO A 13 -8.69 -10.65 -6.27
C PRO A 13 -9.82 -10.77 -7.28
N SER A 14 -9.80 -9.95 -8.33
CA SER A 14 -10.77 -10.01 -9.42
C SER A 14 -10.24 -9.36 -10.69
N PHE A 15 -10.78 -9.74 -11.84
CA PHE A 15 -10.43 -9.19 -13.16
C PHE A 15 -8.90 -9.17 -13.42
N GLY A 16 -8.19 -10.20 -12.95
CA GLY A 16 -6.73 -10.32 -13.10
C GLY A 16 -5.90 -9.45 -12.14
N ARG A 17 -6.54 -8.69 -11.25
CA ARG A 17 -5.88 -7.88 -10.21
C ARG A 17 -5.83 -8.62 -8.88
N GLN A 18 -4.72 -8.44 -8.16
CA GLN A 18 -4.46 -8.98 -6.84
C GLN A 18 -4.83 -7.97 -5.74
N THR A 19 -4.94 -8.42 -4.48
CA THR A 19 -5.13 -7.51 -3.35
C THR A 19 -3.83 -6.81 -2.95
N MET A 20 -3.97 -5.74 -2.19
CA MET A 20 -2.96 -4.71 -1.96
C MET A 20 -1.57 -5.23 -1.63
N SER A 21 -0.63 -4.91 -2.49
CA SER A 21 0.79 -5.11 -2.25
C SER A 21 1.60 -4.25 -3.23
N ILE A 22 2.45 -3.39 -2.73
CA ILE A 22 3.28 -2.48 -3.53
C ILE A 22 4.74 -2.73 -3.20
N LEU A 23 5.52 -3.17 -4.18
CA LEU A 23 6.97 -3.33 -4.02
C LEU A 23 7.68 -2.02 -4.34
N VAL A 24 8.47 -1.54 -3.41
CA VAL A 24 9.35 -0.37 -3.55
C VAL A 24 10.80 -0.86 -3.53
N LEU A 25 11.57 -0.47 -4.54
CA LEU A 25 12.99 -0.78 -4.65
C LEU A 25 13.81 0.51 -4.65
N ASP A 26 14.80 0.61 -3.75
CA ASP A 26 15.73 1.73 -3.69
C ASP A 26 17.15 1.21 -3.45
N GLY A 27 17.99 1.24 -4.50
CA GLY A 27 19.27 0.54 -4.48
C GLY A 27 19.10 -0.96 -4.31
N ASP A 28 19.67 -1.51 -3.24
CA ASP A 28 19.60 -2.90 -2.80
C ASP A 28 18.51 -3.15 -1.73
N THR A 29 17.76 -2.11 -1.38
CA THR A 29 16.64 -2.20 -0.43
C THR A 29 15.36 -2.56 -1.14
N ALA A 30 14.63 -3.54 -0.61
CA ALA A 30 13.30 -3.91 -1.04
C ALA A 30 12.30 -3.78 0.10
N LEU A 31 11.22 -3.05 -0.14
CA LEU A 31 10.14 -2.81 0.79
C LEU A 31 8.80 -3.18 0.15
N LEU A 32 7.99 -3.96 0.84
CA LEU A 32 6.57 -4.13 0.52
C LEU A 32 5.72 -3.18 1.39
N LEU A 33 4.86 -2.41 0.76
CA LEU A 33 3.74 -1.75 1.43
C LEU A 33 2.53 -2.67 1.29
N ASP A 34 2.10 -3.21 2.40
CA ASP A 34 1.15 -4.31 2.55
C ASP A 34 1.54 -5.61 1.84
N ALA A 35 0.95 -6.69 2.27
CA ALA A 35 1.23 -8.04 1.81
C ALA A 35 -0.07 -8.82 1.53
N GLY A 36 -0.89 -8.30 0.62
CA GLY A 36 -2.04 -9.01 0.09
C GLY A 36 -1.66 -10.12 -0.89
N THR A 37 -2.60 -10.63 -1.65
CA THR A 37 -2.35 -11.71 -2.62
C THR A 37 -1.34 -11.33 -3.71
N GLY A 38 -1.12 -10.03 -3.93
CA GLY A 38 -0.10 -9.51 -4.85
C GLY A 38 1.31 -10.00 -4.58
N VAL A 39 1.63 -10.38 -3.33
CA VAL A 39 2.93 -10.99 -2.95
C VAL A 39 3.26 -12.22 -3.81
N GLY A 40 2.27 -12.96 -4.28
CA GLY A 40 2.48 -14.09 -5.18
C GLY A 40 3.24 -13.73 -6.47
N ARG A 41 3.18 -12.46 -6.92
CA ARG A 41 3.92 -12.00 -8.12
C ARG A 41 5.43 -11.91 -7.93
N LEU A 42 5.96 -12.02 -6.70
CA LEU A 42 7.41 -12.03 -6.46
C LEU A 42 8.12 -13.18 -7.17
N ILE A 43 7.39 -14.27 -7.52
CA ILE A 43 7.95 -15.38 -8.32
C ILE A 43 8.00 -15.10 -9.83
N GLU A 44 7.35 -14.03 -10.32
CA GLU A 44 7.37 -13.71 -11.74
C GLU A 44 8.81 -13.40 -12.19
N PRO A 45 9.27 -13.91 -13.35
CA PRO A 45 10.69 -13.87 -13.73
C PRO A 45 11.28 -12.44 -13.71
N ARG A 46 10.51 -11.46 -14.19
CA ARG A 46 10.94 -10.05 -14.20
C ARG A 46 11.12 -9.48 -12.80
N ILE A 47 10.25 -9.81 -11.87
CA ILE A 47 10.30 -9.30 -10.50
C ILE A 47 11.41 -10.00 -9.72
N ARG A 48 11.55 -11.32 -9.90
CA ARG A 48 12.67 -12.09 -9.32
C ARG A 48 14.03 -11.54 -9.75
N GLU A 49 14.16 -11.14 -11.01
CA GLU A 49 15.41 -10.54 -11.51
C GLU A 49 15.70 -9.21 -10.79
N LEU A 50 14.68 -8.38 -10.58
CA LEU A 50 14.82 -7.13 -9.83
C LEU A 50 15.18 -7.34 -8.36
N LEU A 51 14.78 -8.47 -7.78
CA LEU A 51 15.06 -8.84 -6.39
C LEU A 51 16.39 -9.60 -6.21
N ARG A 52 17.08 -9.98 -7.29
CA ARG A 52 18.35 -10.72 -7.20
C ARG A 52 19.40 -10.08 -6.27
N PRO A 53 19.64 -8.74 -6.29
CA PRO A 53 20.60 -8.10 -5.41
C PRO A 53 20.09 -7.94 -3.97
N VAL A 54 18.82 -8.23 -3.69
CA VAL A 54 18.17 -7.96 -2.42
C VAL A 54 18.45 -9.07 -1.42
N ALA A 55 19.14 -8.72 -0.33
CA ALA A 55 19.49 -9.67 0.73
C ALA A 55 18.37 -9.86 1.76
N ARG A 56 17.47 -8.88 1.93
CA ARG A 56 16.38 -8.88 2.91
C ARG A 56 15.17 -8.16 2.34
N LEU A 57 14.00 -8.67 2.66
CA LEU A 57 12.73 -8.03 2.33
C LEU A 57 12.13 -7.39 3.60
N ASP A 58 11.82 -6.11 3.53
CA ASP A 58 11.07 -5.42 4.56
C ASP A 58 9.59 -5.31 4.14
N VAL A 59 8.68 -5.47 5.09
CA VAL A 59 7.24 -5.32 4.89
C VAL A 59 6.73 -4.29 5.88
N VAL A 60 6.07 -3.25 5.40
CA VAL A 60 5.39 -2.26 6.26
C VAL A 60 3.90 -2.41 6.04
N LEU A 61 3.19 -2.81 7.08
CA LEU A 61 1.74 -2.99 7.05
C LEU A 61 1.03 -1.67 7.36
N SER A 62 -0.02 -1.38 6.58
CA SER A 62 -0.94 -0.29 6.88
C SER A 62 -1.90 -0.65 8.00
N HIS A 63 -2.37 -1.91 8.01
CA HIS A 63 -3.28 -2.47 9.02
C HIS A 63 -3.38 -3.99 8.88
N TYR A 64 -4.36 -4.63 9.53
CA TYR A 64 -4.39 -6.08 9.69
C TYR A 64 -5.60 -6.78 9.06
N HIS A 65 -6.29 -6.18 8.09
CA HIS A 65 -7.29 -6.90 7.30
C HIS A 65 -6.61 -7.94 6.40
N LEU A 66 -7.30 -9.06 6.16
CA LEU A 66 -6.70 -10.22 5.49
C LEU A 66 -6.20 -9.93 4.08
N ASP A 67 -6.86 -9.06 3.35
CA ASP A 67 -6.45 -8.66 1.99
C ASP A 67 -5.16 -7.83 1.96
N HIS A 68 -4.67 -7.38 3.12
CA HIS A 68 -3.39 -6.68 3.30
C HIS A 68 -2.30 -7.54 3.92
N LEU A 69 -2.62 -8.73 4.44
CA LEU A 69 -1.63 -9.54 5.16
C LEU A 69 -1.57 -11.02 4.73
N ILE A 70 -2.57 -11.54 4.00
CA ILE A 70 -2.62 -12.97 3.65
C ILE A 70 -1.39 -13.44 2.85
N GLY A 71 -0.80 -12.56 2.06
CA GLY A 71 0.42 -12.84 1.29
C GLY A 71 1.67 -13.08 2.16
N LEU A 72 1.64 -12.69 3.44
CA LEU A 72 2.71 -13.06 4.37
C LEU A 72 2.85 -14.59 4.50
N SER A 73 1.75 -15.32 4.32
CA SER A 73 1.76 -16.79 4.31
C SER A 73 2.50 -17.38 3.09
N TYR A 74 2.74 -16.60 2.03
CA TYR A 74 3.44 -17.01 0.82
C TYR A 74 4.96 -16.78 0.91
N LEU A 75 5.43 -15.96 1.84
CA LEU A 75 6.82 -15.46 1.88
C LEU A 75 7.86 -16.55 1.81
N GLY A 76 7.69 -17.64 2.56
CA GLY A 76 8.61 -18.76 2.53
C GLY A 76 8.73 -19.47 1.17
N GLY A 77 7.75 -19.30 0.28
CA GLY A 77 7.75 -19.85 -1.08
C GLY A 77 8.19 -18.87 -2.16
N VAL A 78 8.14 -17.55 -1.88
CA VAL A 78 8.34 -16.53 -2.91
C VAL A 78 9.61 -15.68 -2.71
N PHE A 79 10.14 -15.63 -1.48
CA PHE A 79 11.36 -14.91 -1.14
C PHE A 79 12.24 -15.77 -0.21
N PRO A 80 13.48 -16.11 -0.61
CA PRO A 80 14.32 -17.05 0.15
C PRO A 80 15.09 -16.42 1.31
N GLY A 81 15.14 -15.09 1.38
CA GLY A 81 15.91 -14.33 2.37
C GLY A 81 15.13 -14.03 3.66
N PRO A 82 15.79 -13.38 4.62
CA PRO A 82 15.15 -12.90 5.83
C PRO A 82 14.11 -11.80 5.52
N VAL A 83 13.06 -11.74 6.34
CA VAL A 83 11.97 -10.78 6.22
C VAL A 83 11.78 -10.06 7.55
N ARG A 84 11.69 -8.73 7.53
CA ARG A 84 11.23 -7.92 8.67
C ARG A 84 9.82 -7.41 8.38
N ILE A 85 8.91 -7.56 9.34
CA ILE A 85 7.53 -7.09 9.24
C ILE A 85 7.34 -5.98 10.25
N PHE A 86 7.15 -4.77 9.77
CA PHE A 86 6.85 -3.59 10.58
C PHE A 86 5.33 -3.43 10.65
N GLY A 87 4.76 -3.76 11.78
CA GLY A 87 3.32 -3.66 12.02
C GLY A 87 2.97 -2.48 12.93
N PRO A 88 1.92 -1.68 12.61
CA PRO A 88 1.48 -0.62 13.50
C PRO A 88 1.01 -1.20 14.83
N ALA A 89 1.43 -0.56 15.93
CA ALA A 89 1.05 -0.91 17.29
C ALA A 89 0.40 0.30 17.99
N PRO A 90 -0.26 0.14 19.14
CA PRO A 90 -0.82 1.28 19.86
C PRO A 90 0.21 2.40 20.10
N PRO A 91 -0.11 3.69 19.85
CA PRO A 91 -1.44 4.24 19.52
C PRO A 91 -1.79 4.29 18.01
N LEU A 92 -0.96 3.76 17.13
CA LEU A 92 -1.21 3.76 15.66
C LEU A 92 -2.23 2.71 15.24
N SER A 93 -2.31 1.60 15.94
CA SER A 93 -3.30 0.52 15.81
C SER A 93 -3.98 0.27 17.15
N ASP A 94 -5.08 -0.46 17.16
CA ASP A 94 -5.77 -0.86 18.38
C ASP A 94 -5.17 -2.14 18.98
N VAL A 95 -4.44 -2.93 18.18
CA VAL A 95 -3.80 -4.19 18.58
C VAL A 95 -2.32 -4.21 18.18
N PRO A 96 -1.45 -4.93 18.91
CA PRO A 96 -0.07 -5.13 18.51
C PRO A 96 0.05 -6.14 17.35
N PRO A 97 1.13 -6.08 16.55
CA PRO A 97 1.28 -6.93 15.36
C PRO A 97 1.33 -8.43 15.70
N GLU A 98 1.90 -8.82 16.84
CA GLU A 98 2.00 -10.23 17.23
C GLU A 98 0.62 -10.86 17.47
N GLU A 99 -0.32 -10.09 18.03
CA GLU A 99 -1.69 -10.52 18.23
C GLU A 99 -2.43 -10.62 16.89
N ALA A 100 -2.34 -9.58 16.05
CA ALA A 100 -3.01 -9.54 14.77
C ALA A 100 -2.50 -10.62 13.80
N LEU A 101 -1.19 -10.87 13.76
CA LEU A 101 -0.56 -11.87 12.90
C LEU A 101 -0.72 -13.31 13.40
N ALA A 102 -1.25 -13.52 14.61
CA ALA A 102 -1.53 -14.87 15.13
C ALA A 102 -2.51 -15.66 14.26
N VAL A 103 -3.34 -14.99 13.44
CA VAL A 103 -4.21 -15.62 12.44
C VAL A 103 -3.42 -16.42 11.38
N LEU A 104 -2.15 -16.08 11.16
CA LEU A 104 -1.26 -16.80 10.23
C LEU A 104 -0.58 -17.99 10.94
N GLY A 105 -1.38 -18.84 11.56
CA GLY A 105 -0.98 -20.02 12.31
C GLY A 105 -2.08 -21.07 12.35
N PRO A 106 -1.84 -22.19 13.11
CA PRO A 106 -2.87 -23.21 13.30
C PRO A 106 -4.17 -22.65 13.91
N PRO A 107 -5.34 -23.16 13.49
CA PRO A 107 -5.53 -24.28 12.56
C PRO A 107 -5.52 -23.89 11.08
N TRP A 108 -5.38 -22.61 10.75
CA TRP A 108 -5.50 -22.09 9.37
C TRP A 108 -4.26 -22.40 8.53
N PHE A 109 -3.09 -22.41 9.18
CA PHE A 109 -1.79 -22.74 8.57
C PHE A 109 -1.07 -23.79 9.40
N PRO A 110 -0.27 -24.68 8.78
CA PRO A 110 0.40 -25.77 9.49
C PRO A 110 1.47 -25.29 10.48
N LYS A 111 2.02 -24.10 10.27
CA LYS A 111 3.02 -23.46 11.14
C LYS A 111 2.65 -22.00 11.35
N ARG A 112 3.00 -21.46 12.50
CA ARG A 112 2.88 -20.02 12.73
C ARG A 112 3.93 -19.27 11.92
N LEU A 113 3.51 -18.16 11.31
CA LEU A 113 4.45 -17.22 10.68
C LEU A 113 5.50 -16.72 11.69
N LEU A 114 5.06 -16.41 12.91
CA LEU A 114 5.89 -15.88 13.99
C LEU A 114 6.96 -16.86 14.52
N ASP A 115 6.82 -18.15 14.26
CA ASP A 115 7.80 -19.18 14.66
C ASP A 115 8.90 -19.38 13.57
N SER A 116 8.81 -18.67 12.45
CA SER A 116 9.80 -18.77 11.39
C SER A 116 11.10 -18.06 11.77
N PRO A 117 12.26 -18.72 11.74
CA PRO A 117 13.54 -18.10 12.07
C PRO A 117 13.99 -17.03 11.05
N SER A 118 13.36 -17.00 9.89
CA SER A 118 13.62 -16.01 8.85
C SER A 118 12.70 -14.78 8.93
N VAL A 119 11.77 -14.73 9.88
CA VAL A 119 10.81 -13.64 10.02
C VAL A 119 11.01 -12.95 11.36
N GLU A 120 11.21 -11.65 11.31
CA GLU A 120 11.24 -10.75 12.46
C GLU A 120 10.03 -9.82 12.41
N VAL A 121 9.27 -9.72 13.51
CA VAL A 121 8.15 -8.79 13.63
C VAL A 121 8.55 -7.62 14.54
N ILE A 122 8.32 -6.41 14.06
CA ILE A 122 8.70 -5.17 14.71
C ILE A 122 7.45 -4.32 14.92
N ALA A 123 7.10 -4.09 16.17
CA ALA A 123 5.98 -3.25 16.56
C ALA A 123 6.34 -1.75 16.39
N VAL A 124 5.59 -1.03 15.57
CA VAL A 124 5.77 0.39 15.32
C VAL A 124 4.71 1.20 16.05
N SER A 125 5.10 1.84 17.15
CA SER A 125 4.25 2.74 17.94
C SER A 125 4.55 4.23 17.71
N ARG A 126 5.61 4.55 16.96
CA ARG A 126 6.08 5.91 16.67
C ARG A 126 5.57 6.38 15.32
N LYS A 127 5.18 7.66 15.24
CA LYS A 127 4.73 8.27 13.97
C LYS A 127 5.86 8.51 12.98
N GLU A 128 7.10 8.59 13.45
CA GLU A 128 8.29 8.87 12.62
C GLU A 128 9.43 7.94 13.04
N TRP A 129 10.08 7.34 12.06
CA TRP A 129 11.21 6.43 12.25
C TRP A 129 11.97 6.25 10.94
N ASP A 130 13.14 5.63 10.97
CA ASP A 130 13.94 5.37 9.79
C ASP A 130 13.96 3.87 9.48
N LEU A 131 13.64 3.51 8.24
CA LEU A 131 13.87 2.19 7.68
C LEU A 131 15.25 2.22 7.01
N ASP A 132 16.27 1.81 7.77
CA ASP A 132 17.67 2.00 7.41
C ASP A 132 17.96 3.49 7.12
N ARG A 133 17.98 3.92 5.84
CA ARG A 133 18.20 5.32 5.44
C ARG A 133 16.96 6.01 4.89
N MET A 134 15.82 5.32 4.90
CA MET A 134 14.58 5.83 4.35
C MET A 134 13.70 6.37 5.49
N PRO A 135 13.45 7.69 5.56
CA PRO A 135 12.53 8.25 6.55
C PRO A 135 11.12 7.74 6.30
N VAL A 136 10.49 7.18 7.33
CA VAL A 136 9.11 6.71 7.33
C VAL A 136 8.29 7.54 8.29
N ARG A 137 7.16 8.05 7.83
CA ARG A 137 6.15 8.68 8.67
C ARG A 137 4.84 7.90 8.58
N MET A 138 4.18 7.73 9.71
CA MET A 138 2.86 7.08 9.79
C MET A 138 1.82 8.02 10.37
N ARG A 139 0.61 7.95 9.86
CA ARG A 139 -0.54 8.73 10.32
C ARG A 139 -1.76 7.83 10.41
N ARG A 140 -2.39 7.77 11.60
CA ARG A 140 -3.65 7.03 11.76
C ARG A 140 -4.73 7.60 10.85
N GLN A 141 -5.50 6.72 10.23
CA GLN A 141 -6.60 7.00 9.31
C GLN A 141 -7.91 6.48 9.89
N ALA A 142 -9.03 7.06 9.45
CA ALA A 142 -10.37 6.60 9.83
C ALA A 142 -10.77 5.40 8.97
N HIS A 143 -10.74 4.21 9.56
CA HIS A 143 -11.16 2.96 8.96
C HIS A 143 -11.59 1.98 10.05
N PRO A 144 -12.60 1.12 9.85
CA PRO A 144 -12.97 0.07 10.80
C PRO A 144 -11.76 -0.86 11.08
N GLY A 145 -11.45 -1.07 12.36
CA GLY A 145 -10.23 -1.79 12.78
C GLY A 145 -8.95 -0.95 12.78
N GLY A 146 -9.01 0.28 12.27
CA GLY A 146 -7.86 1.20 12.17
C GLY A 146 -6.95 0.90 10.99
N SER A 147 -6.39 1.94 10.39
CA SER A 147 -5.33 1.86 9.40
C SER A 147 -4.35 3.02 9.58
N VAL A 148 -3.20 2.95 8.93
CA VAL A 148 -2.24 4.05 8.88
C VAL A 148 -1.86 4.40 7.45
N GLY A 149 -1.83 5.69 7.15
CA GLY A 149 -1.12 6.21 6.00
C GLY A 149 0.39 6.12 6.23
N ILE A 150 1.13 5.76 5.19
CA ILE A 150 2.59 5.60 5.23
C ILE A 150 3.21 6.59 4.26
N ARG A 151 4.23 7.31 4.71
CA ARG A 151 5.01 8.22 3.89
C ARG A 151 6.47 7.80 3.86
N LEU A 152 7.04 7.67 2.67
CA LEU A 152 8.45 7.35 2.45
C LEU A 152 9.16 8.61 1.93
N GLY A 153 9.82 9.33 2.83
CA GLY A 153 10.45 10.62 2.54
C GLY A 153 9.49 11.58 1.81
N ASP A 154 10.02 12.29 0.81
CA ASP A 154 9.23 13.18 -0.06
C ASP A 154 8.76 12.51 -1.36
N ARG A 155 9.07 11.23 -1.54
CA ARG A 155 8.80 10.50 -2.79
C ARG A 155 7.41 9.89 -2.84
N LEU A 156 6.98 9.21 -1.78
CA LEU A 156 5.82 8.35 -1.82
C LEU A 156 4.94 8.53 -0.60
N ALA A 157 3.65 8.73 -0.83
CA ALA A 157 2.59 8.58 0.18
C ALA A 157 1.68 7.41 -0.21
N TYR A 158 1.29 6.61 0.77
CA TYR A 158 0.44 5.43 0.64
C TYR A 158 -0.70 5.53 1.65
N CYS A 159 -1.92 5.69 1.18
CA CYS A 159 -3.13 5.87 1.98
C CYS A 159 -4.22 4.95 1.47
N VAL A 160 -4.33 3.78 2.07
CA VAL A 160 -5.34 2.76 1.74
C VAL A 160 -6.24 2.53 2.94
N ASP A 161 -7.43 2.02 2.70
CA ASP A 161 -8.44 1.79 3.74
C ASP A 161 -8.60 3.02 4.64
N ALA A 162 -9.07 4.09 4.02
CA ALA A 162 -9.22 5.37 4.67
C ALA A 162 -10.45 6.12 4.16
N ALA A 163 -11.35 6.50 5.04
CA ALA A 163 -12.27 7.57 4.73
C ALA A 163 -11.48 8.86 4.46
N ILE A 164 -11.93 9.64 3.49
CA ILE A 164 -11.27 10.89 3.14
C ILE A 164 -11.15 11.82 4.36
N ASP A 165 -9.96 12.35 4.57
CA ASP A 165 -9.68 13.28 5.66
C ASP A 165 -8.90 14.48 5.14
N PRO A 166 -9.53 15.67 5.05
CA PRO A 166 -8.84 16.92 4.66
C PRO A 166 -7.63 17.26 5.54
N GLY A 167 -7.61 16.79 6.81
CA GLY A 167 -6.47 16.93 7.72
C GLY A 167 -5.23 16.15 7.29
N ALA A 168 -5.34 15.26 6.31
CA ALA A 168 -4.19 14.58 5.71
C ALA A 168 -3.36 15.47 4.78
N ARG A 169 -3.83 16.66 4.40
CA ARG A 169 -3.13 17.54 3.45
C ARG A 169 -1.65 17.77 3.80
N ASN A 170 -1.34 18.09 5.05
CA ASN A 170 0.05 18.33 5.48
C ASN A 170 0.89 17.04 5.46
N PHE A 171 0.28 15.90 5.72
CA PHE A 171 0.95 14.60 5.62
C PHE A 171 1.31 14.24 4.17
N LEU A 172 0.47 14.65 3.21
CA LEU A 172 0.64 14.40 1.78
C LEU A 172 1.49 15.47 1.09
N ALA A 173 1.66 16.66 1.69
CA ALA A 173 2.27 17.82 1.05
C ALA A 173 3.64 17.49 0.44
N GLY A 174 3.81 17.84 -0.84
CA GLY A 174 5.04 17.64 -1.58
C GLY A 174 5.40 16.17 -1.86
N ALA A 175 4.45 15.22 -1.77
CA ALA A 175 4.69 13.88 -2.27
C ALA A 175 4.77 13.88 -3.80
N GLU A 176 5.81 13.28 -4.36
CA GLU A 176 5.89 13.06 -5.81
C GLU A 176 4.76 12.13 -6.26
N VAL A 177 4.55 11.04 -5.54
CA VAL A 177 3.51 10.04 -5.82
C VAL A 177 2.63 9.83 -4.60
N LEU A 178 1.32 9.81 -4.81
CA LEU A 178 0.32 9.35 -3.87
C LEU A 178 -0.38 8.11 -4.42
N LEU A 179 -0.27 6.99 -3.70
CA LEU A 179 -1.16 5.85 -3.83
C LEU A 179 -2.29 6.03 -2.83
N HIS A 180 -3.50 6.22 -3.29
CA HIS A 180 -4.66 6.41 -2.42
C HIS A 180 -5.79 5.48 -2.83
N GLU A 181 -6.51 4.92 -1.83
CA GLU A 181 -7.69 4.16 -2.16
C GLU A 181 -8.72 5.02 -2.90
N VAL A 182 -9.41 4.40 -3.83
CA VAL A 182 -10.62 4.96 -4.45
C VAL A 182 -11.63 3.83 -4.62
N TRP A 183 -12.47 3.68 -3.63
CA TRP A 183 -13.48 2.64 -3.56
C TRP A 183 -14.78 3.06 -4.23
N LEU A 184 -15.24 4.28 -3.93
CA LEU A 184 -16.52 4.82 -4.38
C LEU A 184 -16.36 5.79 -5.55
N THR A 185 -17.34 5.78 -6.47
CA THR A 185 -17.59 6.94 -7.32
C THR A 185 -18.27 8.04 -6.48
N ASP A 186 -18.29 9.28 -7.00
CA ASP A 186 -18.97 10.38 -6.31
C ASP A 186 -20.50 10.13 -6.20
N GLU A 187 -21.07 9.46 -7.19
CA GLU A 187 -22.49 9.07 -7.19
C GLU A 187 -22.80 7.98 -6.13
N GLU A 188 -21.92 7.02 -5.97
CA GLU A 188 -22.02 5.99 -4.92
C GLU A 188 -21.89 6.62 -3.54
N ALA A 189 -20.93 7.52 -3.35
CA ALA A 189 -20.71 8.24 -2.08
C ALA A 189 -21.91 9.12 -1.69
N ALA A 190 -22.65 9.64 -2.67
CA ALA A 190 -23.88 10.38 -2.40
C ALA A 190 -25.00 9.49 -1.82
N ARG A 191 -24.96 8.18 -2.07
CA ARG A 191 -25.92 7.19 -1.56
C ARG A 191 -25.45 6.51 -0.27
N GLU A 192 -24.15 6.24 -0.19
CA GLU A 192 -23.50 5.62 0.97
C GLU A 192 -22.31 6.49 1.40
N PRO A 193 -22.51 7.35 2.42
CA PRO A 193 -21.46 8.27 2.85
C PRO A 193 -20.18 7.55 3.28
N PRO A 194 -19.01 8.10 2.94
CA PRO A 194 -17.68 7.53 3.28
C PRO A 194 -17.49 7.24 4.77
N GLU A 195 -18.11 8.01 5.66
CA GLU A 195 -18.06 7.81 7.11
C GLU A 195 -18.70 6.48 7.55
N ARG A 196 -19.63 5.95 6.75
CA ARG A 196 -20.29 4.67 7.01
C ARG A 196 -19.56 3.50 6.37
N SER A 197 -19.04 3.68 5.17
CA SER A 197 -18.27 2.65 4.45
C SER A 197 -16.84 2.52 4.95
N GLY A 198 -16.26 3.59 5.52
CA GLY A 198 -14.84 3.66 5.88
C GLY A 198 -13.91 3.83 4.68
N HIS A 199 -14.46 4.16 3.49
CA HIS A 199 -13.72 4.27 2.23
C HIS A 199 -13.90 5.63 1.55
N SER A 200 -12.99 5.96 0.63
CA SER A 200 -12.94 7.24 -0.05
C SER A 200 -13.58 7.24 -1.43
N ALA A 201 -14.14 8.38 -1.82
CA ALA A 201 -14.69 8.64 -3.15
C ALA A 201 -13.69 9.37 -4.06
N ALA A 202 -13.89 9.23 -5.37
CA ALA A 202 -12.98 9.67 -6.42
C ALA A 202 -12.72 11.19 -6.41
N GLY A 203 -13.75 12.01 -6.41
CA GLY A 203 -13.63 13.47 -6.47
C GLY A 203 -12.92 14.07 -5.27
N PRO A 204 -13.31 13.75 -4.02
CA PRO A 204 -12.62 14.17 -2.81
C PRO A 204 -11.15 13.76 -2.76
N VAL A 205 -10.78 12.54 -3.19
CA VAL A 205 -9.38 12.10 -3.25
C VAL A 205 -8.57 12.94 -4.25
N ALA A 206 -9.12 13.17 -5.45
CA ALA A 206 -8.47 14.01 -6.45
C ALA A 206 -8.30 15.47 -5.96
N ALA A 207 -9.28 16.02 -5.27
CA ALA A 207 -9.22 17.37 -4.70
C ALA A 207 -8.17 17.45 -3.58
N LEU A 208 -8.09 16.46 -2.70
CA LEU A 208 -7.09 16.38 -1.64
C LEU A 208 -5.67 16.31 -2.23
N ALA A 209 -5.43 15.43 -3.20
CA ALA A 209 -4.14 15.28 -3.86
C ALA A 209 -3.69 16.60 -4.52
N ALA A 210 -4.56 17.26 -5.28
CA ALA A 210 -4.26 18.54 -5.91
C ALA A 210 -3.95 19.64 -4.86
N SER A 211 -4.75 19.72 -3.79
CA SER A 211 -4.55 20.73 -2.72
C SER A 211 -3.25 20.49 -1.93
N ALA A 212 -2.76 19.27 -1.89
CA ALA A 212 -1.50 18.89 -1.24
C ALA A 212 -0.27 19.07 -2.15
N GLY A 213 -0.45 19.42 -3.43
CA GLY A 213 0.65 19.57 -4.37
C GLY A 213 1.30 18.24 -4.76
N VAL A 214 0.52 17.15 -4.77
CA VAL A 214 0.95 15.83 -5.27
C VAL A 214 1.12 15.92 -6.78
N GLU A 215 2.23 15.39 -7.33
CA GLU A 215 2.48 15.42 -8.76
C GLU A 215 1.70 14.31 -9.50
N ARG A 216 1.70 13.09 -8.93
CA ARG A 216 1.07 11.89 -9.53
C ARG A 216 0.20 11.17 -8.52
N LEU A 217 -1.06 10.96 -8.87
CA LEU A 217 -2.01 10.18 -8.09
C LEU A 217 -2.28 8.84 -8.78
N PHE A 218 -2.03 7.76 -8.06
CA PHE A 218 -2.41 6.40 -8.44
C PHE A 218 -3.57 5.93 -7.58
N PRO A 219 -4.80 5.92 -8.09
CA PRO A 219 -5.91 5.25 -7.45
C PRO A 219 -5.61 3.76 -7.30
N VAL A 220 -5.75 3.24 -6.09
CA VAL A 220 -5.55 1.82 -5.73
C VAL A 220 -6.67 1.36 -4.81
N HIS A 221 -6.57 0.15 -4.25
CA HIS A 221 -7.57 -0.46 -3.39
C HIS A 221 -8.97 -0.38 -4.03
N HIS A 222 -9.01 -0.81 -5.30
CA HIS A 222 -10.22 -0.72 -6.10
C HIS A 222 -11.30 -1.64 -5.57
N HIS A 223 -12.54 -1.18 -5.63
CA HIS A 223 -13.70 -2.04 -5.37
C HIS A 223 -13.64 -3.27 -6.30
N PRO A 224 -13.63 -4.51 -5.77
CA PRO A 224 -13.27 -5.70 -6.55
C PRO A 224 -14.26 -6.04 -7.68
N LYS A 225 -15.47 -5.47 -7.66
CA LYS A 225 -16.46 -5.65 -8.74
C LYS A 225 -16.24 -4.69 -9.92
N ARG A 226 -15.29 -3.75 -9.86
CA ARG A 226 -15.03 -2.82 -10.97
C ARG A 226 -14.24 -3.49 -12.07
N THR A 227 -14.76 -3.42 -13.28
CA THR A 227 -14.08 -3.81 -14.50
C THR A 227 -13.01 -2.77 -14.91
N GLY A 228 -12.14 -3.13 -15.85
CA GLY A 228 -11.15 -2.19 -16.41
C GLY A 228 -11.78 -0.90 -16.96
N PRO A 229 -12.79 -0.98 -17.85
CA PRO A 229 -13.47 0.21 -18.39
C PRO A 229 -14.10 1.12 -17.32
N GLU A 230 -14.66 0.54 -16.24
CA GLU A 230 -15.21 1.31 -15.12
C GLU A 230 -14.12 2.06 -14.35
N LEU A 231 -12.96 1.42 -14.11
CA LEU A 231 -11.80 2.10 -13.50
C LEU A 231 -11.27 3.23 -14.39
N GLU A 232 -11.18 3.02 -15.69
CA GLU A 232 -10.80 4.09 -16.64
C GLU A 232 -11.80 5.24 -16.62
N GLY A 233 -13.09 4.95 -16.51
CA GLY A 233 -14.14 5.94 -16.35
C GLY A 233 -13.97 6.75 -15.07
N LEU A 234 -13.72 6.09 -13.94
CA LEU A 234 -13.46 6.68 -12.64
C LEU A 234 -12.26 7.63 -12.71
N VAL A 235 -11.12 7.17 -13.25
CA VAL A 235 -9.90 7.99 -13.37
C VAL A 235 -10.11 9.20 -14.28
N ARG A 236 -10.86 9.08 -15.37
CA ARG A 236 -11.22 10.25 -16.20
C ARG A 236 -11.95 11.32 -15.39
N GLY A 237 -12.86 10.92 -14.50
CA GLY A 237 -13.57 11.84 -13.59
C GLY A 237 -12.68 12.48 -12.51
N MET A 238 -11.54 11.87 -12.22
CA MET A 238 -10.58 12.36 -11.21
C MET A 238 -9.58 13.39 -11.73
N ARG A 239 -9.49 13.60 -13.03
CA ARG A 239 -8.53 14.54 -13.62
C ARG A 239 -8.74 15.95 -13.07
N ARG A 240 -7.66 16.58 -12.65
CA ARG A 240 -7.60 17.95 -12.13
C ARG A 240 -6.37 18.63 -12.70
N GLU A 241 -6.40 19.95 -12.77
CA GLU A 241 -5.23 20.74 -13.14
C GLU A 241 -4.12 20.55 -12.10
N GLY A 242 -2.88 20.42 -12.57
CA GLY A 242 -1.69 20.30 -11.73
C GLY A 242 -1.37 18.90 -11.21
N ILE A 243 -2.20 17.89 -11.47
CA ILE A 243 -1.90 16.50 -11.09
C ILE A 243 -2.09 15.52 -12.27
N THR A 244 -1.23 14.52 -12.33
CA THR A 244 -1.41 13.36 -13.23
C THR A 244 -2.13 12.25 -12.47
N VAL A 245 -3.24 11.73 -13.03
CA VAL A 245 -4.00 10.62 -12.43
C VAL A 245 -3.97 9.43 -13.37
N GLU A 246 -3.45 8.30 -12.91
CA GLU A 246 -3.27 7.09 -13.70
C GLU A 246 -3.61 5.83 -12.89
N ILE A 247 -4.17 4.80 -13.55
CA ILE A 247 -4.34 3.47 -12.94
C ILE A 247 -2.98 2.77 -12.96
N PRO A 248 -2.41 2.39 -11.82
CA PRO A 248 -1.15 1.68 -11.79
C PRO A 248 -1.34 0.25 -12.31
N ARG A 249 -0.57 -0.11 -13.34
CA ARG A 249 -0.62 -1.47 -13.91
C ARG A 249 0.22 -2.41 -13.07
N GLU A 250 -0.39 -3.53 -12.61
CA GLU A 250 0.31 -4.55 -11.85
C GLU A 250 1.47 -5.18 -12.65
N GLY A 251 2.62 -5.35 -11.99
CA GLY A 251 3.87 -5.82 -12.59
C GLY A 251 4.65 -4.77 -13.38
N ALA A 252 4.09 -3.58 -13.62
CA ALA A 252 4.84 -2.49 -14.26
C ALA A 252 5.84 -1.85 -13.31
N VAL A 253 7.00 -1.47 -13.84
CA VAL A 253 8.03 -0.72 -13.08
C VAL A 253 7.83 0.76 -13.34
N LEU A 254 7.54 1.51 -12.28
CA LEU A 254 7.39 2.96 -12.30
C LEU A 254 8.62 3.58 -11.63
N HIS A 255 9.22 4.57 -12.26
CA HIS A 255 10.36 5.30 -11.71
C HIS A 255 9.89 6.53 -10.95
N LEU A 256 10.44 6.75 -9.75
CA LEU A 256 10.24 7.92 -8.91
C LEU A 256 11.56 8.67 -8.78
N GLY A 257 11.46 9.97 -8.83
CA GLY A 257 12.59 10.89 -8.91
C GLY A 257 12.66 11.48 -10.30
N LYS A 258 12.99 12.77 -10.39
CA LYS A 258 13.39 13.36 -11.67
C LYS A 258 14.55 12.54 -12.19
N ASP A 259 14.41 12.00 -13.40
CA ASP A 259 15.55 11.41 -14.09
C ASP A 259 16.67 12.44 -14.02
N SER A 260 17.76 12.07 -13.38
CA SER A 260 19.05 12.71 -13.65
C SER A 260 19.48 12.20 -15.04
N ALA A 261 18.71 12.59 -16.05
CA ALA A 261 19.21 12.65 -17.40
C ALA A 261 20.21 13.81 -17.39
N ASP A 262 21.42 13.52 -17.76
CA ASP A 262 22.59 14.40 -17.91
C ASP A 262 23.42 14.61 -16.65
N ALA A 263 24.30 13.62 -16.39
CA ALA A 263 25.66 13.85 -15.92
C ALA A 263 26.61 12.80 -16.52
#